data_4c29bfb5d64c050de33a701393bacc5a
#
_entry.id   4c29bfb5d64c050de33a701393bacc5a
#
_cell.length_a   1.000
_cell.length_b   1.000
_cell.length_c   1.000
_cell.angle_alpha   90.00
_cell.angle_beta   90.00
_cell.angle_gamma   90.00
#
_symmetry.space_group_name_H-M   'P 1'
#
loop_
_entity.id
_entity.type
_entity.pdbx_description
1 polymer ?
#
loop_
_entity_poly.entity_id
_entity_poly.type
_entity_poly.pdbx_seq_one_letter_code
_entity_poly.pdbx_strand_id
1 'polypeptide(L)'
;MNGYFPQGENINHETKFPKKIKFYDDLHSHISDLKKNEKNLIIMGDFNVSPEDIDIGIGEQNAKRWLREGKTSFQPEEREMWNSIKSLGFVDSWREIYPTESSIYSWFDYRSRMFDQNPKRGLRIDHILLSENLKNSINDVG
;
A
#
# COMPACT_ATOMS: atom_id res chain seq x y z
N MET A 1 5.32 13.03 6.78
CA MET A 1 6.25 12.38 5.81
C MET A 1 5.47 12.06 4.54
N ASN A 2 5.99 12.40 3.39
CA ASN A 2 5.40 12.05 2.09
C ASN A 2 6.46 11.35 1.24
N GLY A 3 6.09 10.29 0.52
CA GLY A 3 7.05 9.48 -0.21
C GLY A 3 6.49 8.77 -1.45
N TYR A 4 7.38 8.47 -2.37
CA TYR A 4 7.17 7.54 -3.47
C TYR A 4 8.03 6.30 -3.21
N PHE A 5 7.38 5.19 -2.91
CA PHE A 5 8.07 3.97 -2.48
C PHE A 5 8.46 3.12 -3.71
N PRO A 6 9.56 2.36 -3.66
CA PRO A 6 9.97 1.55 -4.77
C PRO A 6 8.90 0.53 -5.20
N GLN A 7 8.65 0.44 -6.50
CA GLN A 7 7.66 -0.50 -7.05
C GLN A 7 8.14 -1.96 -6.99
N GLY A 8 9.43 -2.23 -7.18
CA GLY A 8 10.05 -3.56 -7.05
C GLY A 8 9.97 -4.42 -8.31
N GLU A 9 9.05 -4.15 -9.22
CA GLU A 9 8.83 -4.81 -10.51
C GLU A 9 8.38 -6.27 -10.40
N ASN A 10 9.24 -7.16 -9.86
CA ASN A 10 8.95 -8.59 -9.65
C ASN A 10 9.75 -9.08 -8.44
N ILE A 11 9.18 -10.01 -7.65
CA ILE A 11 9.88 -10.57 -6.46
C ILE A 11 11.17 -11.28 -6.79
N ASN A 12 11.33 -11.77 -8.03
CA ASN A 12 12.55 -12.42 -8.51
C ASN A 12 13.53 -11.44 -9.17
N HIS A 13 13.23 -10.14 -9.18
CA HIS A 13 14.14 -9.15 -9.76
C HIS A 13 15.36 -8.94 -8.87
N GLU A 14 16.55 -9.20 -9.42
CA GLU A 14 17.82 -9.28 -8.67
C GLU A 14 18.18 -7.99 -7.89
N THR A 15 17.71 -6.83 -8.34
CA THR A 15 18.08 -5.54 -7.73
C THR A 15 16.89 -4.72 -7.25
N LYS A 16 15.78 -4.68 -8.00
CA LYS A 16 14.65 -3.78 -7.70
C LYS A 16 13.84 -4.23 -6.49
N PHE A 17 13.57 -5.52 -6.38
CA PHE A 17 12.84 -6.04 -5.23
C PHE A 17 13.66 -5.99 -3.94
N PRO A 18 14.95 -6.38 -3.90
CA PRO A 18 15.80 -6.13 -2.74
C PRO A 18 15.89 -4.66 -2.32
N LYS A 19 15.90 -3.71 -3.28
CA LYS A 19 15.83 -2.27 -2.96
C LYS A 19 14.51 -1.88 -2.31
N LYS A 20 13.39 -2.48 -2.74
CA LYS A 20 12.07 -2.27 -2.12
C LYS A 20 12.10 -2.76 -0.68
N ILE A 21 12.56 -3.97 -0.43
CA ILE A 21 12.69 -4.54 0.92
C ILE A 21 13.54 -3.61 1.80
N LYS A 22 14.74 -3.27 1.33
CA LYS A 22 15.63 -2.38 2.08
C LYS A 22 14.99 -1.03 2.39
N PHE A 23 14.27 -0.46 1.45
CA PHE A 23 13.56 0.81 1.68
C PHE A 23 12.54 0.70 2.83
N TYR A 24 11.76 -0.37 2.87
CA TYR A 24 10.80 -0.60 3.95
C TYR A 24 11.49 -0.86 5.29
N ASP A 25 12.61 -1.56 5.32
CA ASP A 25 13.40 -1.80 6.54
C ASP A 25 13.99 -0.48 7.08
N ASP A 26 14.57 0.33 6.19
CA ASP A 26 15.13 1.64 6.54
C ASP A 26 14.00 2.59 7.04
N LEU A 27 12.85 2.57 6.37
CA LEU A 27 11.68 3.34 6.78
C LEU A 27 11.15 2.92 8.15
N HIS A 28 11.02 1.60 8.38
CA HIS A 28 10.60 1.05 9.68
C HIS A 28 11.52 1.54 10.80
N SER A 29 12.82 1.45 10.60
CA SER A 29 13.82 1.91 11.57
C SER A 29 13.71 3.42 11.81
N HIS A 30 13.57 4.21 10.73
CA HIS A 30 13.44 5.66 10.83
C HIS A 30 12.17 6.08 11.58
N ILE A 31 11.02 5.45 11.27
CA ILE A 31 9.75 5.72 11.96
C ILE A 31 9.84 5.31 13.43
N SER A 32 10.46 4.18 13.72
CA SER A 32 10.66 3.71 15.10
C SER A 32 11.45 4.74 15.92
N ASP A 33 12.47 5.36 15.32
CA ASP A 33 13.25 6.41 15.97
C ASP A 33 12.46 7.71 16.13
N LEU A 34 11.72 8.14 15.11
CA LEU A 34 10.86 9.31 15.19
C LEU A 34 9.82 9.19 16.30
N LYS A 35 9.20 8.02 16.44
CA LYS A 35 8.15 7.78 17.46
C LYS A 35 8.63 7.82 18.90
N LYS A 36 9.94 7.83 19.14
CA LYS A 36 10.49 8.05 20.48
C LYS A 36 10.22 9.47 21.00
N ASN A 37 10.15 10.45 20.08
CA ASN A 37 10.01 11.87 20.40
C ASN A 37 8.70 12.47 19.84
N GLU A 38 8.19 11.93 18.74
CA GLU A 38 7.02 12.44 18.02
C GLU A 38 5.82 11.50 18.17
N LYS A 39 4.75 11.99 18.78
CA LYS A 39 3.51 11.22 18.96
C LYS A 39 2.60 11.28 17.73
N ASN A 40 2.63 12.40 17.00
CA ASN A 40 1.73 12.67 15.90
C ASN A 40 2.50 12.58 14.57
N LEU A 41 2.40 11.45 13.92
CA LEU A 41 3.03 11.21 12.63
C LEU A 41 1.96 10.91 11.57
N ILE A 42 2.18 11.45 10.38
CA ILE A 42 1.43 11.12 9.17
C ILE A 42 2.44 10.66 8.11
N ILE A 43 2.18 9.49 7.51
CA ILE A 43 2.95 8.94 6.41
C ILE A 43 1.99 8.79 5.23
N MET A 44 2.30 9.43 4.11
CA MET A 44 1.43 9.42 2.93
C MET A 44 2.22 9.24 1.65
N GLY A 45 1.56 8.78 0.61
CA GLY A 45 2.12 8.67 -0.73
C GLY A 45 1.84 7.34 -1.40
N ASP A 46 2.56 7.08 -2.50
CA ASP A 46 2.50 5.82 -3.22
C ASP A 46 3.40 4.77 -2.54
N PHE A 47 2.76 3.86 -1.82
CA PHE A 47 3.45 2.75 -1.14
C PHE A 47 3.75 1.58 -2.07
N ASN A 48 3.16 1.57 -3.28
CA ASN A 48 3.23 0.45 -4.21
C ASN A 48 2.83 -0.91 -3.58
N VAL A 49 1.88 -0.88 -2.63
CA VAL A 49 1.33 -2.08 -1.97
C VAL A 49 -0.19 -1.96 -1.83
N SER A 50 -0.90 -3.02 -2.23
CA SER A 50 -2.32 -3.25 -1.91
C SER A 50 -2.39 -4.17 -0.69
N PRO A 51 -2.71 -3.65 0.51
CA PRO A 51 -2.58 -4.40 1.77
C PRO A 51 -3.53 -5.58 1.90
N GLU A 52 -4.74 -5.46 1.38
CA GLU A 52 -5.82 -6.44 1.54
C GLU A 52 -6.42 -6.84 0.19
N ASP A 53 -7.16 -7.95 0.15
CA ASP A 53 -7.80 -8.41 -1.09
C ASP A 53 -8.86 -7.42 -1.60
N ILE A 54 -9.51 -6.70 -0.71
CA ILE A 54 -10.47 -5.64 -1.01
C ILE A 54 -9.82 -4.44 -1.74
N ASP A 55 -8.49 -4.32 -1.69
CA ASP A 55 -7.71 -3.28 -2.38
C ASP A 55 -7.35 -3.66 -3.81
N ILE A 56 -7.73 -4.87 -4.25
CA ILE A 56 -7.35 -5.45 -5.54
C ILE A 56 -8.57 -5.51 -6.46
N GLY A 57 -8.62 -4.64 -7.46
CA GLY A 57 -9.72 -4.53 -8.42
C GLY A 57 -9.39 -4.96 -9.85
N ILE A 58 -8.36 -5.81 -10.03
CA ILE A 58 -7.97 -6.29 -11.37
C ILE A 58 -8.66 -7.59 -11.79
N GLY A 59 -9.54 -8.12 -10.94
CA GLY A 59 -10.23 -9.39 -11.12
C GLY A 59 -9.45 -10.59 -10.58
N GLU A 60 -10.17 -11.57 -10.04
CA GLU A 60 -9.60 -12.72 -9.33
C GLU A 60 -8.57 -13.51 -10.15
N GLN A 61 -8.87 -13.79 -11.42
CA GLN A 61 -7.96 -14.55 -12.29
C GLN A 61 -6.64 -13.79 -12.55
N ASN A 62 -6.73 -12.48 -12.77
CA ASN A 62 -5.53 -11.64 -12.93
C ASN A 62 -4.73 -11.54 -11.63
N ALA A 63 -5.39 -11.40 -10.50
CA ALA A 63 -4.72 -11.37 -9.19
C ALA A 63 -3.95 -12.67 -8.94
N LYS A 64 -4.57 -13.83 -9.16
CA LYS A 64 -3.90 -15.14 -9.06
C LYS A 64 -2.72 -15.27 -10.03
N ARG A 65 -2.87 -14.75 -11.25
CA ARG A 65 -1.78 -14.75 -12.23
C ARG A 65 -0.61 -13.87 -11.78
N TRP A 66 -0.88 -12.66 -11.29
CA TRP A 66 0.17 -11.75 -10.79
C TRP A 66 0.96 -12.39 -9.66
N LEU A 67 0.28 -13.00 -8.70
CA LEU A 67 0.93 -13.71 -7.59
C LEU A 67 1.85 -14.83 -8.11
N ARG A 68 1.34 -15.67 -9.02
CA ARG A 68 2.11 -16.76 -9.61
C ARG A 68 3.32 -16.28 -10.43
N GLU A 69 3.17 -15.16 -11.16
CA GLU A 69 4.23 -14.55 -11.97
C GLU A 69 5.22 -13.72 -11.14
N GLY A 70 4.99 -13.57 -9.85
CA GLY A 70 5.84 -12.79 -8.95
C GLY A 70 5.73 -11.27 -9.13
N LYS A 71 4.68 -10.79 -9.78
CA LYS A 71 4.45 -9.34 -9.95
C LYS A 71 4.19 -8.68 -8.61
N THR A 72 4.80 -7.52 -8.43
CA THR A 72 4.66 -6.74 -7.20
C THR A 72 3.31 -6.03 -7.10
N SER A 73 3.02 -5.55 -5.94
CA SER A 73 1.96 -4.74 -5.34
C SER A 73 1.16 -5.45 -4.25
N PHE A 74 1.03 -6.77 -4.27
CA PHE A 74 0.28 -7.50 -3.24
C PHE A 74 0.84 -8.90 -2.97
N GLN A 75 2.13 -9.11 -3.19
CA GLN A 75 2.80 -10.34 -2.77
C GLN A 75 2.78 -10.45 -1.23
N PRO A 76 2.78 -11.66 -0.66
CA PRO A 76 2.79 -11.85 0.81
C PRO A 76 3.89 -11.06 1.52
N GLU A 77 5.10 -11.04 0.94
CA GLU A 77 6.24 -10.31 1.48
C GLU A 77 6.00 -8.79 1.53
N GLU A 78 5.30 -8.24 0.54
CA GLU A 78 4.96 -6.81 0.48
C GLU A 78 3.90 -6.46 1.54
N ARG A 79 2.92 -7.33 1.73
CA ARG A 79 1.91 -7.18 2.78
C ARG A 79 2.51 -7.29 4.18
N GLU A 80 3.53 -8.13 4.38
CA GLU A 80 4.29 -8.19 5.63
C GLU A 80 5.04 -6.87 5.90
N MET A 81 5.69 -6.31 4.89
CA MET A 81 6.36 -4.99 5.01
C MET A 81 5.36 -3.89 5.38
N TRP A 82 4.20 -3.83 4.73
CA TRP A 82 3.12 -2.91 5.07
C TRP A 82 2.66 -3.09 6.52
N ASN A 83 2.35 -4.32 6.92
CA ASN A 83 1.88 -4.63 8.26
C ASN A 83 2.93 -4.29 9.32
N SER A 84 4.21 -4.46 9.02
CA SER A 84 5.31 -4.08 9.90
C SER A 84 5.31 -2.57 10.17
N ILE A 85 5.14 -1.74 9.14
CA ILE A 85 5.00 -0.28 9.32
C ILE A 85 3.74 0.05 10.13
N LYS A 86 2.59 -0.52 9.76
CA LYS A 86 1.32 -0.28 10.45
C LYS A 86 1.39 -0.67 11.93
N SER A 87 2.05 -1.77 12.26
CA SER A 87 2.21 -2.27 13.63
C SER A 87 3.03 -1.36 14.55
N LEU A 88 3.71 -0.36 14.00
CA LEU A 88 4.37 0.70 14.79
C LEU A 88 3.37 1.68 15.45
N GLY A 89 2.07 1.44 15.33
CA GLY A 89 1.00 2.24 15.92
C GLY A 89 0.39 3.23 14.93
N PHE A 90 0.12 2.77 13.71
CA PHE A 90 -0.57 3.51 12.67
C PHE A 90 -1.91 2.88 12.31
N VAL A 91 -2.83 3.73 11.85
CA VAL A 91 -4.10 3.35 11.21
C VAL A 91 -4.10 3.76 9.75
N ASP A 92 -4.71 2.96 8.90
CA ASP A 92 -5.00 3.29 7.51
C ASP A 92 -6.25 4.18 7.48
N SER A 93 -6.08 5.47 7.20
CA SER A 93 -7.16 6.45 7.27
C SER A 93 -8.34 6.10 6.36
N TRP A 94 -8.08 5.57 5.17
CA TRP A 94 -9.13 5.13 4.25
C TRP A 94 -9.98 4.01 4.87
N ARG A 95 -9.34 2.98 5.44
CA ARG A 95 -10.05 1.86 6.03
C ARG A 95 -10.76 2.21 7.33
N GLU A 96 -10.35 3.26 8.02
CA GLU A 96 -11.09 3.78 9.18
C GLU A 96 -12.43 4.40 8.78
N ILE A 97 -12.50 5.09 7.65
CA ILE A 97 -13.71 5.75 7.16
C ILE A 97 -14.53 4.82 6.25
N TYR A 98 -13.86 4.05 5.40
CA TYR A 98 -14.46 3.19 4.38
C TYR A 98 -14.00 1.73 4.53
N PRO A 99 -14.38 1.04 5.62
CA PRO A 99 -13.83 -0.29 5.94
C PRO A 99 -14.17 -1.38 4.93
N THR A 100 -15.27 -1.22 4.19
CA THR A 100 -15.76 -2.24 3.22
C THR A 100 -15.75 -1.76 1.76
N GLU A 101 -15.28 -0.54 1.50
CA GLU A 101 -15.23 -0.01 0.13
C GLU A 101 -14.23 -0.79 -0.74
N SER A 102 -14.70 -1.33 -1.85
CA SER A 102 -13.93 -2.23 -2.71
C SER A 102 -13.96 -1.86 -4.19
N SER A 103 -14.42 -0.65 -4.51
CA SER A 103 -14.57 -0.18 -5.88
C SER A 103 -13.75 1.08 -6.21
N ILE A 104 -13.10 1.67 -5.21
CA ILE A 104 -12.30 2.88 -5.37
C ILE A 104 -10.81 2.53 -5.25
N TYR A 105 -10.07 2.89 -6.28
CA TYR A 105 -8.65 2.60 -6.42
C TYR A 105 -7.87 3.87 -6.71
N SER A 106 -6.58 3.88 -6.39
CA SER A 106 -5.68 5.01 -6.65
C SER A 106 -4.82 4.82 -7.90
N TRP A 107 -4.64 3.59 -8.35
CA TRP A 107 -3.95 3.25 -9.59
C TRP A 107 -4.85 2.43 -10.52
N PHE A 108 -4.72 2.67 -11.83
CA PHE A 108 -5.47 1.95 -12.86
C PHE A 108 -4.54 1.41 -13.94
N ASP A 109 -4.86 0.23 -14.48
CA ASP A 109 -4.10 -0.39 -15.55
C ASP A 109 -4.42 0.26 -16.90
N TYR A 110 -3.86 1.43 -17.14
CA TYR A 110 -4.04 2.23 -18.37
C TYR A 110 -3.56 1.53 -19.65
N ARG A 111 -2.70 0.50 -19.52
CA ARG A 111 -2.18 -0.27 -20.65
C ARG A 111 -3.05 -1.48 -20.97
N SER A 112 -3.99 -1.79 -20.10
CA SER A 112 -4.94 -2.88 -20.35
C SER A 112 -5.89 -2.53 -21.47
N ARG A 113 -6.12 -3.46 -22.41
CA ARG A 113 -7.18 -3.35 -23.41
C ARG A 113 -8.57 -3.26 -22.79
N MET A 114 -8.67 -3.54 -21.49
CA MET A 114 -9.89 -3.51 -20.69
C MET A 114 -10.05 -2.19 -19.91
N PHE A 115 -9.18 -1.20 -20.15
CA PHE A 115 -9.25 0.08 -19.42
C PHE A 115 -10.57 0.84 -19.63
N ASP A 116 -11.16 0.72 -20.82
CA ASP A 116 -12.44 1.36 -21.15
C ASP A 116 -13.66 0.61 -20.62
N GLN A 117 -13.47 -0.57 -19.99
CA GLN A 117 -14.56 -1.32 -19.39
C GLN A 117 -14.93 -0.76 -18.00
N ASN A 118 -16.19 -0.96 -17.63
CA ASN A 118 -16.70 -0.57 -16.33
C ASN A 118 -17.12 -1.83 -15.54
N PRO A 119 -16.66 -2.01 -14.28
CA PRO A 119 -15.75 -1.12 -13.53
C PRO A 119 -14.31 -1.17 -14.07
N LYS A 120 -13.60 -0.03 -13.98
CA LYS A 120 -12.18 0.04 -14.33
C LYS A 120 -11.36 -0.82 -13.37
N ARG A 121 -10.35 -1.52 -13.93
CA ARG A 121 -9.45 -2.34 -13.14
C ARG A 121 -8.39 -1.48 -12.48
N GLY A 122 -8.27 -1.61 -11.18
CA GLY A 122 -7.34 -0.80 -10.41
C GLY A 122 -6.81 -1.50 -9.16
N LEU A 123 -5.91 -0.81 -8.50
CA LEU A 123 -5.31 -1.17 -7.21
C LEU A 123 -5.31 0.05 -6.30
N ARG A 124 -5.55 -0.14 -5.00
CA ARG A 124 -5.30 0.89 -4.01
C ARG A 124 -3.87 0.72 -3.49
N ILE A 125 -2.97 1.59 -3.93
CA ILE A 125 -1.54 1.57 -3.60
C ILE A 125 -1.02 2.87 -3.01
N ASP A 126 -1.83 3.94 -3.07
CA ASP A 126 -1.57 5.20 -2.39
C ASP A 126 -2.31 5.21 -1.05
N HIS A 127 -1.63 5.59 0.00
CA HIS A 127 -2.15 5.49 1.35
C HIS A 127 -1.81 6.72 2.20
N ILE A 128 -2.64 6.92 3.23
CA ILE A 128 -2.40 7.88 4.31
C ILE A 128 -2.48 7.12 5.62
N LEU A 129 -1.33 6.90 6.24
CA LEU A 129 -1.21 6.31 7.57
C LEU A 129 -1.10 7.41 8.62
N LEU A 130 -1.88 7.32 9.67
CA LEU A 130 -1.88 8.25 10.81
C LEU A 130 -1.46 7.51 12.06
N SER A 131 -0.72 8.18 12.95
CA SER A 131 -0.55 7.69 14.32
C SER A 131 -1.91 7.40 14.94
N GLU A 132 -2.06 6.29 15.63
CA GLU A 132 -3.33 5.78 16.16
C GLU A 132 -4.05 6.79 17.07
N ASN A 133 -3.30 7.61 17.82
CA ASN A 133 -3.87 8.69 18.63
C ASN A 133 -4.56 9.81 17.82
N LEU A 134 -4.34 9.89 16.51
CA LEU A 134 -5.00 10.83 15.60
C LEU A 134 -6.28 10.24 14.95
N LYS A 135 -6.59 8.98 15.20
CA LYS A 135 -7.72 8.28 14.58
C LYS A 135 -9.04 9.06 14.69
N ASN A 136 -9.35 9.57 15.88
CA ASN A 136 -10.60 10.30 16.14
C ASN A 136 -10.62 11.70 15.52
N SER A 137 -9.52 12.16 14.93
CA SER A 137 -9.44 13.44 14.22
C SER A 137 -9.65 13.30 12.72
N ILE A 138 -9.88 12.09 12.21
CA ILE A 138 -10.19 11.86 10.81
C ILE A 138 -11.65 12.21 10.56
N ASN A 139 -11.90 13.21 9.73
CA ASN A 139 -13.26 13.60 9.33
C ASN A 139 -13.62 13.00 7.97
N ASP A 140 -12.67 12.97 7.04
CA ASP A 140 -12.85 12.45 5.69
C ASP A 140 -11.50 12.14 5.07
N VAL A 141 -11.49 11.28 4.04
CA VAL A 141 -10.32 10.88 3.26
C VAL A 141 -10.75 10.69 1.81
N GLY A 142 -10.05 11.34 0.89
CA GLY A 142 -10.31 11.24 -0.55
C GLY A 142 -9.06 11.19 -1.40
#